data_62564b7d801048aff6d0cea237eb4d45
#
_entry.id   62564b7d801048aff6d0cea237eb4d45
#
_cell.length_a   1.000
_cell.length_b   1.000
_cell.length_c   1.000
_cell.angle_alpha   90.00
_cell.angle_beta   90.00
_cell.angle_gamma   90.00
#
_symmetry.space_group_name_H-M   'P 1'
#
loop_
_entity.id
_entity.type
_entity.pdbx_description
1 polymer ?
#
loop_
_entity_poly.entity_id
_entity_poly.type
_entity_poly.pdbx_seq_one_letter_code
_entity_poly.pdbx_strand_id
1 'polypeptide(L)'
;MHPKIKFKINTSKDVSTFFNFLEERKYDDGRNFEWAVIKYHPYFNSFKNDSDFLVTKKEVKQYVSRYYLKNKEQIKKNFLIFENNWQIKEKYFFELVKKIFPNTKWPKGKYIAYSTIWGMYPRFLENKTFQIPGIVKNKKAVSLIVAHELLHFIFFTYFLDKYKKYKSHKYDFFVWHVSEIF
;
A
#
# COMPACT_ATOMS: atom_id res chain seq x y z
N MET A 1 -6.52 -22.80 -3.32
CA MET A 1 -5.34 -22.42 -2.51
C MET A 1 -5.34 -20.89 -2.43
N HIS A 2 -5.17 -20.30 -1.25
CA HIS A 2 -5.12 -18.85 -1.02
C HIS A 2 -3.65 -18.38 -0.96
N PRO A 3 -3.37 -17.09 -1.23
CA PRO A 3 -2.02 -16.56 -1.21
C PRO A 3 -1.42 -16.57 0.20
N LYS A 4 -0.11 -16.74 0.26
CA LYS A 4 0.70 -16.52 1.48
C LYS A 4 1.36 -15.17 1.38
N ILE A 5 1.18 -14.34 2.39
CA ILE A 5 1.71 -12.98 2.42
C ILE A 5 3.09 -12.99 3.11
N LYS A 6 4.08 -12.35 2.47
CA LYS A 6 5.40 -12.10 3.06
C LYS A 6 5.52 -10.64 3.44
N PHE A 7 5.95 -10.37 4.64
CA PHE A 7 6.22 -9.03 5.13
C PHE A 7 7.70 -8.69 4.90
N LYS A 8 7.98 -7.55 4.26
CA LYS A 8 9.35 -7.15 3.91
C LYS A 8 9.58 -5.66 4.08
N ILE A 9 10.85 -5.29 4.33
CA ILE A 9 11.33 -3.92 4.29
C ILE A 9 12.04 -3.69 2.96
N ASN A 10 11.69 -2.61 2.25
CA ASN A 10 12.39 -2.20 1.03
C ASN A 10 12.32 -0.67 0.88
N THR A 11 13.40 0.00 1.27
CA THR A 11 13.50 1.46 1.25
C THR A 11 13.39 2.06 -0.15
N SER A 12 13.76 1.33 -1.20
CA SER A 12 13.60 1.79 -2.58
C SER A 12 12.14 1.92 -2.99
N LYS A 13 11.23 1.12 -2.39
CA LYS A 13 9.80 1.25 -2.61
C LYS A 13 9.27 2.58 -2.08
N ASP A 14 9.73 2.99 -0.88
CA ASP A 14 9.32 4.28 -0.31
C ASP A 14 9.78 5.46 -1.17
N VAL A 15 11.01 5.39 -1.70
CA VAL A 15 11.50 6.42 -2.62
C VAL A 15 10.62 6.48 -3.88
N SER A 16 10.29 5.34 -4.47
CA SER A 16 9.42 5.30 -5.66
C SER A 16 8.02 5.81 -5.35
N THR A 17 7.44 5.38 -4.23
CA THR A 17 6.11 5.80 -3.79
C THR A 17 6.04 7.31 -3.58
N PHE A 18 7.05 7.90 -2.95
CA PHE A 18 7.13 9.35 -2.78
C PHE A 18 6.99 10.08 -4.12
N PHE A 19 7.77 9.70 -5.13
CA PHE A 19 7.76 10.38 -6.43
C PHE A 19 6.50 10.10 -7.24
N ASN A 20 5.93 8.91 -7.14
CA ASN A 20 4.64 8.61 -7.78
C ASN A 20 3.53 9.54 -7.25
N PHE A 21 3.42 9.67 -5.92
CA PHE A 21 2.43 10.54 -5.31
C PHE A 21 2.75 12.04 -5.50
N LEU A 22 4.03 12.40 -5.58
CA LEU A 22 4.41 13.76 -5.94
C LEU A 22 3.99 14.10 -7.38
N GLU A 23 4.07 13.15 -8.30
CA GLU A 23 3.58 13.33 -9.68
C GLU A 23 2.05 13.41 -9.72
N GLU A 24 1.36 12.54 -8.98
CA GLU A 24 -0.11 12.54 -8.87
C GLU A 24 -0.65 13.85 -8.26
N ARG A 25 0.12 14.52 -7.38
CA ARG A 25 -0.21 15.82 -6.80
C ARG A 25 -0.66 16.86 -7.83
N LYS A 26 -0.16 16.78 -9.05
CA LYS A 26 -0.51 17.69 -10.15
C LYS A 26 -1.98 17.58 -10.57
N TYR A 27 -2.65 16.48 -10.24
CA TYR A 27 -4.03 16.18 -10.65
C TYR A 27 -5.05 16.32 -9.53
N ASP A 28 -4.61 16.41 -8.26
CA ASP A 28 -5.48 16.40 -7.08
C ASP A 28 -5.31 17.60 -6.13
N ASP A 29 -4.79 18.74 -6.59
CA ASP A 29 -4.46 19.94 -5.79
C ASP A 29 -3.40 19.75 -4.68
N GLY A 30 -2.78 18.58 -4.61
CA GLY A 30 -1.70 18.25 -3.68
C GLY A 30 -2.11 17.91 -2.25
N ARG A 31 -3.39 17.97 -1.89
CA ARG A 31 -3.86 17.70 -0.52
C ARG A 31 -3.52 16.31 -0.03
N ASN A 32 -3.65 15.31 -0.89
CA ASN A 32 -3.34 13.93 -0.54
C ASN A 32 -1.85 13.75 -0.23
N PHE A 33 -0.96 14.32 -1.06
CA PHE A 33 0.48 14.29 -0.82
C PHE A 33 0.85 15.04 0.47
N GLU A 34 0.30 16.22 0.69
CA GLU A 34 0.54 16.99 1.90
C GLU A 34 0.10 16.23 3.16
N TRP A 35 -1.08 15.62 3.12
CA TRP A 35 -1.58 14.82 4.24
C TRP A 35 -0.73 13.57 4.49
N ALA A 36 -0.34 12.85 3.44
CA ALA A 36 0.33 11.57 3.54
C ALA A 36 1.85 11.68 3.79
N VAL A 37 2.47 12.78 3.37
CA VAL A 37 3.91 13.01 3.48
C VAL A 37 4.22 14.14 4.45
N ILE A 38 3.79 15.36 4.17
CA ILE A 38 4.22 16.55 4.92
C ILE A 38 3.78 16.49 6.38
N LYS A 39 2.55 16.10 6.64
CA LYS A 39 2.00 15.96 8.00
C LYS A 39 2.82 15.02 8.88
N TYR A 40 3.28 13.91 8.33
CA TYR A 40 4.06 12.90 9.07
C TYR A 40 5.57 13.14 9.03
N HIS A 41 6.03 13.89 8.03
CA HIS A 41 7.43 14.16 7.77
C HIS A 41 7.66 15.66 7.49
N PRO A 42 7.57 16.53 8.51
CA PRO A 42 7.68 18.00 8.38
C PRO A 42 8.98 18.47 7.73
N TYR A 43 10.02 17.63 7.72
CA TYR A 43 11.27 17.89 7.00
C TYR A 43 11.03 18.31 5.54
N PHE A 44 10.03 17.71 4.90
CA PHE A 44 9.73 17.99 3.49
C PHE A 44 9.01 19.32 3.26
N ASN A 45 8.53 19.98 4.32
CA ASN A 45 7.88 21.28 4.20
C ASN A 45 8.82 22.36 3.62
N SER A 46 10.12 22.28 3.90
CA SER A 46 11.14 23.19 3.38
C SER A 46 11.37 23.09 1.86
N PHE A 47 10.87 22.05 1.21
CA PHE A 47 10.99 21.87 -0.24
C PHE A 47 9.76 22.37 -1.02
N LYS A 48 8.74 22.84 -0.30
CA LYS A 48 7.55 23.43 -0.89
C LYS A 48 7.85 24.89 -1.29
N ASN A 49 7.66 25.21 -2.56
CA ASN A 49 7.77 26.56 -3.10
C ASN A 49 6.55 26.84 -3.96
N ASP A 50 5.67 27.77 -3.53
CA ASP A 50 4.41 28.12 -4.17
C ASP A 50 3.64 26.89 -4.69
N SER A 51 3.61 26.71 -6.02
CA SER A 51 2.96 25.57 -6.68
C SER A 51 3.86 24.33 -6.83
N ASP A 52 5.18 24.45 -6.59
CA ASP A 52 6.14 23.41 -6.85
C ASP A 52 6.69 22.74 -5.59
N PHE A 53 7.30 21.57 -5.79
CA PHE A 53 7.94 20.79 -4.75
C PHE A 53 9.33 20.38 -5.22
N LEU A 54 10.34 21.17 -4.80
CA LEU A 54 11.72 21.06 -5.29
C LEU A 54 12.55 20.13 -4.42
N VAL A 55 12.38 18.83 -4.57
CA VAL A 55 13.17 17.82 -3.87
C VAL A 55 13.84 16.85 -4.85
N THR A 56 15.09 16.53 -4.61
CA THR A 56 15.85 15.58 -5.43
C THR A 56 15.65 14.14 -4.94
N LYS A 57 15.79 13.19 -5.85
CA LYS A 57 15.77 11.75 -5.51
C LYS A 57 16.84 11.38 -4.49
N LYS A 58 17.98 12.06 -4.50
CA LYS A 58 19.08 11.87 -3.54
C LYS A 58 18.64 12.24 -2.13
N GLU A 59 17.98 13.38 -1.97
CA GLU A 59 17.49 13.86 -0.67
C GLU A 59 16.42 12.94 -0.09
N VAL A 60 15.44 12.54 -0.89
CA VAL A 60 14.41 11.58 -0.45
C VAL A 60 15.05 10.25 -0.05
N LYS A 61 15.98 9.72 -0.85
CA LYS A 61 16.70 8.47 -0.55
C LYS A 61 17.48 8.59 0.77
N GLN A 62 18.16 9.68 0.99
CA GLN A 62 18.91 9.92 2.24
C GLN A 62 17.97 10.01 3.45
N TYR A 63 16.86 10.74 3.31
CA TYR A 63 15.86 10.84 4.37
C TYR A 63 15.28 9.48 4.72
N VAL A 64 14.79 8.74 3.74
CA VAL A 64 14.23 7.38 3.92
C VAL A 64 15.25 6.47 4.61
N SER A 65 16.50 6.46 4.14
CA SER A 65 17.55 5.63 4.71
C SER A 65 17.81 5.97 6.19
N ARG A 66 17.91 7.26 6.53
CA ARG A 66 18.09 7.71 7.93
C ARG A 66 16.89 7.33 8.80
N TYR A 67 15.68 7.49 8.28
CA TYR A 67 14.47 7.12 9.01
C TYR A 67 14.44 5.64 9.35
N TYR A 68 14.72 4.77 8.37
CA TYR A 68 14.78 3.32 8.60
C TYR A 68 15.91 2.93 9.56
N LEU A 69 17.08 3.56 9.45
CA LEU A 69 18.20 3.31 10.36
C LEU A 69 17.83 3.67 11.81
N LYS A 70 17.26 4.86 12.01
CA LYS A 70 16.81 5.34 13.33
C LYS A 70 15.75 4.46 13.96
N ASN A 71 14.83 3.92 13.15
CA ASN A 71 13.66 3.19 13.63
C ASN A 71 13.75 1.67 13.38
N LYS A 72 14.94 1.16 13.04
CA LYS A 72 15.16 -0.21 12.57
C LYS A 72 14.55 -1.28 13.48
N GLU A 73 14.87 -1.22 14.76
CA GLU A 73 14.41 -2.23 15.71
C GLU A 73 12.90 -2.14 15.97
N GLN A 74 12.34 -0.94 16.00
CA GLN A 74 10.91 -0.75 16.15
C GLN A 74 10.14 -1.32 14.94
N ILE A 75 10.63 -1.06 13.72
CA ILE A 75 9.99 -1.57 12.48
C ILE A 75 10.06 -3.09 12.44
N LYS A 76 11.21 -3.68 12.75
CA LYS A 76 11.36 -5.15 12.83
C LYS A 76 10.40 -5.77 13.85
N LYS A 77 10.35 -5.21 15.07
CA LYS A 77 9.42 -5.65 16.12
C LYS A 77 7.97 -5.55 15.67
N ASN A 78 7.61 -4.44 15.02
CA ASN A 78 6.26 -4.26 14.51
C ASN A 78 5.91 -5.32 13.45
N PHE A 79 6.83 -5.63 12.56
CA PHE A 79 6.61 -6.62 11.49
C PHE A 79 6.34 -8.01 12.03
N LEU A 80 7.06 -8.45 13.05
CA LEU A 80 6.76 -9.72 13.74
C LEU A 80 5.33 -9.72 14.31
N ILE A 81 4.92 -8.59 14.91
CA ILE A 81 3.56 -8.45 15.44
C ILE A 81 2.51 -8.46 14.32
N PHE A 82 2.79 -7.80 13.18
CA PHE A 82 1.86 -7.75 12.05
C PHE A 82 1.69 -9.13 11.42
N GLU A 83 2.79 -9.85 11.23
CA GLU A 83 2.79 -11.21 10.71
C GLU A 83 1.99 -12.15 11.60
N ASN A 84 2.26 -12.14 12.91
CA ASN A 84 1.52 -12.95 13.88
C ASN A 84 0.04 -12.62 13.92
N ASN A 85 -0.31 -11.31 13.96
CA ASN A 85 -1.70 -10.86 13.94
C ASN A 85 -2.43 -11.26 12.67
N TRP A 86 -1.74 -11.26 11.54
CA TRP A 86 -2.30 -11.70 10.27
C TRP A 86 -2.52 -13.21 10.25
N GLN A 87 -1.54 -14.00 10.66
CA GLN A 87 -1.63 -15.47 10.70
C GLN A 87 -2.83 -15.95 11.51
N ILE A 88 -3.14 -15.28 12.62
CA ILE A 88 -4.33 -15.60 13.44
C ILE A 88 -5.63 -15.36 12.66
N LYS A 89 -5.69 -14.35 11.81
CA LYS A 89 -6.90 -13.93 11.10
C LYS A 89 -6.99 -14.48 9.67
N GLU A 90 -5.87 -14.91 9.10
CA GLU A 90 -5.73 -15.30 7.70
C GLU A 90 -6.78 -16.31 7.27
N LYS A 91 -6.97 -17.38 8.03
CA LYS A 91 -7.93 -18.45 7.71
C LYS A 91 -9.34 -17.90 7.62
N TYR A 92 -9.79 -17.18 8.65
CA TYR A 92 -11.13 -16.59 8.71
C TYR A 92 -11.37 -15.60 7.57
N PHE A 93 -10.38 -14.74 7.28
CA PHE A 93 -10.46 -13.80 6.17
C PHE A 93 -10.69 -14.53 4.84
N PHE A 94 -9.89 -15.54 4.52
CA PHE A 94 -10.04 -16.26 3.25
C PHE A 94 -11.34 -17.06 3.15
N GLU A 95 -11.88 -17.54 4.26
CA GLU A 95 -13.20 -18.17 4.31
C GLU A 95 -14.32 -17.17 3.98
N LEU A 96 -14.25 -15.95 4.52
CA LEU A 96 -15.19 -14.86 4.19
C LEU A 96 -15.06 -14.44 2.72
N VAL A 97 -13.86 -14.23 2.24
CA VAL A 97 -13.62 -13.85 0.83
C VAL A 97 -14.18 -14.89 -0.14
N LYS A 98 -14.05 -16.18 0.18
CA LYS A 98 -14.64 -17.27 -0.63
C LYS A 98 -16.17 -17.19 -0.70
N LYS A 99 -16.83 -16.71 0.36
CA LYS A 99 -18.30 -16.50 0.35
C LYS A 99 -18.70 -15.31 -0.53
N ILE A 100 -17.91 -14.22 -0.50
CA ILE A 100 -18.18 -12.99 -1.27
C ILE A 100 -17.85 -13.19 -2.76
N PHE A 101 -16.77 -13.88 -3.08
CA PHE A 101 -16.27 -14.12 -4.42
C PHE A 101 -16.24 -15.64 -4.74
N PRO A 102 -17.41 -16.31 -4.80
CA PRO A 102 -17.47 -17.75 -5.06
C PRO A 102 -16.88 -18.05 -6.45
N ASN A 103 -16.10 -19.14 -6.53
CA ASN A 103 -15.45 -19.61 -7.76
C ASN A 103 -14.37 -18.68 -8.34
N THR A 104 -14.06 -17.55 -7.70
CA THR A 104 -12.98 -16.67 -8.14
C THR A 104 -11.64 -17.19 -7.63
N LYS A 105 -10.68 -17.33 -8.54
CA LYS A 105 -9.33 -17.78 -8.20
C LYS A 105 -8.45 -16.58 -7.89
N TRP A 106 -7.66 -16.70 -6.83
CA TRP A 106 -6.64 -15.71 -6.54
C TRP A 106 -5.61 -15.61 -7.66
N PRO A 107 -5.17 -14.39 -8.05
CA PRO A 107 -4.08 -14.23 -9.01
C PRO A 107 -2.83 -14.99 -8.56
N LYS A 108 -2.24 -15.76 -9.47
CA LYS A 108 -0.99 -16.47 -9.16
C LYS A 108 0.16 -15.49 -8.93
N GLY A 109 1.00 -15.76 -7.96
CA GLY A 109 2.19 -14.96 -7.67
C GLY A 109 2.60 -14.96 -6.22
N LYS A 110 3.62 -14.16 -5.90
CA LYS A 110 4.12 -13.94 -4.55
C LYS A 110 3.51 -12.65 -4.01
N TYR A 111 2.74 -12.76 -2.92
CA TYR A 111 2.13 -11.60 -2.28
C TYR A 111 3.09 -11.03 -1.24
N ILE A 112 3.39 -9.74 -1.35
CA ILE A 112 4.36 -9.09 -0.48
C ILE A 112 3.78 -7.77 0.05
N ALA A 113 3.72 -7.66 1.38
CA ALA A 113 3.45 -6.43 2.10
C ALA A 113 4.79 -5.74 2.43
N TYR A 114 5.05 -4.59 1.82
CA TYR A 114 6.23 -3.80 2.11
C TYR A 114 5.95 -2.77 3.20
N SER A 115 6.93 -2.55 4.09
CA SER A 115 6.90 -1.41 5.00
C SER A 115 6.90 -0.11 4.24
N THR A 116 6.12 0.87 4.71
CA THR A 116 6.28 2.27 4.30
C THR A 116 6.38 3.19 5.51
N ILE A 117 7.11 4.31 5.32
CA ILE A 117 7.19 5.39 6.30
C ILE A 117 6.10 6.44 6.05
N TRP A 118 5.47 6.42 4.87
CA TRP A 118 4.47 7.37 4.44
C TRP A 118 3.09 7.06 5.01
N GLY A 119 2.20 8.06 5.02
CA GLY A 119 0.79 7.89 5.39
C GLY A 119 -0.10 7.37 4.25
N MET A 120 0.48 6.73 3.25
CA MET A 120 -0.19 6.17 2.09
C MET A 120 0.24 4.72 1.87
N TYR A 121 -0.69 3.90 1.39
CA TYR A 121 -0.50 2.44 1.29
C TYR A 121 -0.85 1.95 -0.11
N PRO A 122 -0.03 2.30 -1.13
CA PRO A 122 -0.31 1.92 -2.50
C PRO A 122 -0.23 0.42 -2.72
N ARG A 123 -1.06 -0.07 -3.63
CA ARG A 123 -1.05 -1.43 -4.15
C ARG A 123 -0.58 -1.47 -5.60
N PHE A 124 0.07 -2.56 -5.96
CA PHE A 124 0.60 -2.81 -7.30
C PHE A 124 0.06 -4.16 -7.77
N LEU A 125 -1.06 -4.12 -8.49
CA LEU A 125 -1.82 -5.31 -8.90
C LEU A 125 -0.98 -6.30 -9.72
N GLU A 126 -0.14 -5.79 -10.61
CA GLU A 126 0.71 -6.62 -11.48
C GLU A 126 1.69 -7.48 -10.67
N ASN A 127 2.30 -6.86 -9.68
CA ASN A 127 3.36 -7.48 -8.89
C ASN A 127 2.83 -8.20 -7.64
N LYS A 128 1.51 -8.11 -7.33
CA LYS A 128 0.88 -8.61 -6.10
C LYS A 128 1.57 -8.07 -4.85
N THR A 129 1.93 -6.78 -4.89
CA THR A 129 2.57 -6.11 -3.76
C THR A 129 1.77 -4.92 -3.31
N PHE A 130 1.87 -4.59 -2.04
CA PHE A 130 1.25 -3.41 -1.43
C PHE A 130 2.11 -2.90 -0.29
N GLN A 131 1.80 -1.70 0.19
CA GLN A 131 2.52 -1.12 1.32
C GLN A 131 1.63 -1.06 2.56
N ILE A 132 2.27 -1.18 3.72
CA ILE A 132 1.66 -1.09 5.04
C ILE A 132 2.52 -0.21 5.94
N PRO A 133 1.97 0.45 6.97
CA PRO A 133 2.76 1.30 7.85
C PRO A 133 3.85 0.50 8.58
N GLY A 134 5.09 0.99 8.54
CA GLY A 134 6.20 0.40 9.31
C GLY A 134 6.10 0.71 10.81
N ILE A 135 5.54 1.89 11.15
CA ILE A 135 5.29 2.33 12.52
C ILE A 135 3.85 2.80 12.63
N VAL A 136 3.13 2.28 13.61
CA VAL A 136 1.72 2.60 13.87
C VAL A 136 1.41 2.44 15.36
N LYS A 137 0.52 3.29 15.89
CA LYS A 137 0.04 3.19 17.27
C LYS A 137 -0.79 1.92 17.49
N ASN A 138 -1.80 1.71 16.66
CA ASN A 138 -2.66 0.52 16.74
C ASN A 138 -2.17 -0.59 15.81
N LYS A 139 -1.35 -1.49 16.34
CA LYS A 139 -0.78 -2.62 15.58
C LYS A 139 -1.81 -3.64 15.11
N LYS A 140 -2.96 -3.74 15.78
CA LYS A 140 -4.05 -4.64 15.36
C LYS A 140 -4.75 -4.14 14.08
N ALA A 141 -4.78 -2.81 13.86
CA ALA A 141 -5.38 -2.22 12.67
C ALA A 141 -4.64 -2.59 11.38
N VAL A 142 -3.36 -2.96 11.44
CA VAL A 142 -2.60 -3.34 10.24
C VAL A 142 -3.18 -4.57 9.55
N SER A 143 -3.78 -5.50 10.30
CA SER A 143 -4.48 -6.65 9.69
C SER A 143 -5.68 -6.22 8.84
N LEU A 144 -6.33 -5.09 9.16
CA LEU A 144 -7.41 -4.53 8.34
C LEU A 144 -6.86 -3.95 7.04
N ILE A 145 -5.71 -3.26 7.11
CA ILE A 145 -5.03 -2.75 5.90
C ILE A 145 -4.64 -3.93 5.01
N VAL A 146 -4.02 -4.97 5.57
CA VAL A 146 -3.67 -6.18 4.81
C VAL A 146 -4.90 -6.82 4.15
N ALA A 147 -6.01 -6.95 4.89
CA ALA A 147 -7.26 -7.50 4.38
C ALA A 147 -7.83 -6.64 3.24
N HIS A 148 -7.86 -5.32 3.43
CA HIS A 148 -8.32 -4.35 2.43
C HIS A 148 -7.50 -4.44 1.14
N GLU A 149 -6.17 -4.39 1.23
CA GLU A 149 -5.31 -4.49 0.05
C GLU A 149 -5.44 -5.85 -0.66
N LEU A 150 -5.66 -6.93 0.08
CA LEU A 150 -5.91 -8.24 -0.50
C LEU A 150 -7.26 -8.30 -1.23
N LEU A 151 -8.30 -7.64 -0.71
CA LEU A 151 -9.61 -7.57 -1.37
C LEU A 151 -9.51 -6.96 -2.76
N HIS A 152 -8.66 -5.96 -2.96
CA HIS A 152 -8.46 -5.40 -4.31
C HIS A 152 -7.95 -6.45 -5.31
N PHE A 153 -7.00 -7.31 -4.94
CA PHE A 153 -6.49 -8.33 -5.87
C PHE A 153 -7.58 -9.30 -6.31
N ILE A 154 -8.44 -9.75 -5.40
CA ILE A 154 -9.52 -10.67 -5.75
C ILE A 154 -10.66 -9.95 -6.45
N PHE A 155 -10.99 -8.73 -6.05
CA PHE A 155 -12.00 -7.90 -6.69
C PHE A 155 -11.67 -7.67 -8.17
N PHE A 156 -10.46 -7.19 -8.48
CA PHE A 156 -10.06 -6.94 -9.87
C PHE A 156 -10.06 -8.23 -10.70
N THR A 157 -9.69 -9.36 -10.11
CA THR A 157 -9.77 -10.65 -10.80
C THR A 157 -11.22 -11.02 -11.11
N TYR A 158 -12.10 -10.92 -10.12
CA TYR A 158 -13.53 -11.18 -10.27
C TYR A 158 -14.17 -10.25 -11.30
N PHE A 159 -13.89 -8.94 -11.16
CA PHE A 159 -14.48 -7.93 -12.02
C PHE A 159 -14.07 -8.11 -13.49
N LEU A 160 -12.77 -8.29 -13.74
CA LEU A 160 -12.25 -8.45 -15.11
C LEU A 160 -12.64 -9.79 -15.76
N ASP A 161 -12.90 -10.83 -14.97
CA ASP A 161 -13.40 -12.09 -15.47
C ASP A 161 -14.89 -11.99 -15.84
N LYS A 162 -15.69 -11.38 -14.98
CA LYS A 162 -17.13 -11.19 -15.17
C LYS A 162 -17.44 -10.15 -16.25
N TYR A 163 -16.68 -9.06 -16.30
CA TYR A 163 -16.91 -7.92 -17.20
C TYR A 163 -15.74 -7.72 -18.17
N LYS A 164 -15.54 -8.72 -19.04
CA LYS A 164 -14.41 -8.78 -20.00
C LYS A 164 -14.25 -7.54 -20.87
N LYS A 165 -15.36 -6.84 -21.20
CA LYS A 165 -15.34 -5.59 -21.98
C LYS A 165 -14.57 -4.44 -21.28
N TYR A 166 -14.40 -4.50 -19.96
CA TYR A 166 -13.68 -3.47 -19.17
C TYR A 166 -12.21 -3.82 -18.88
N LYS A 167 -11.64 -4.83 -19.55
CA LYS A 167 -10.22 -5.20 -19.33
C LYS A 167 -9.24 -4.06 -19.57
N SER A 168 -9.52 -3.20 -20.56
CA SER A 168 -8.74 -1.99 -20.84
C SER A 168 -8.93 -0.89 -19.80
N HIS A 169 -9.98 -0.95 -19.00
CA HIS A 169 -10.38 0.04 -18.00
C HIS A 169 -10.08 -0.37 -16.55
N LYS A 170 -9.22 -1.37 -16.32
CA LYS A 170 -8.94 -1.85 -14.95
C LYS A 170 -8.37 -0.76 -14.03
N TYR A 171 -7.82 0.31 -14.61
CA TYR A 171 -7.35 1.50 -13.91
C TYR A 171 -8.28 2.69 -14.08
N ASP A 172 -9.46 2.49 -14.67
CA ASP A 172 -10.49 3.50 -14.77
C ASP A 172 -10.88 3.98 -13.37
N PHE A 173 -11.02 5.29 -13.24
CA PHE A 173 -11.35 5.95 -11.97
C PHE A 173 -12.62 5.38 -11.33
N PHE A 174 -13.64 5.08 -12.13
CA PHE A 174 -14.87 4.46 -11.65
C PHE A 174 -14.64 3.07 -11.08
N VAL A 175 -13.90 2.20 -11.79
CA VAL A 175 -13.60 0.83 -11.33
C VAL A 175 -12.75 0.88 -10.06
N TRP A 176 -11.82 1.84 -9.98
CA TRP A 176 -11.02 2.06 -8.78
C TRP A 176 -11.91 2.45 -7.59
N HIS A 177 -12.82 3.42 -7.75
CA HIS A 177 -13.74 3.83 -6.69
C HIS A 177 -14.65 2.69 -6.22
N VAL A 178 -15.19 1.90 -7.14
CA VAL A 178 -15.98 0.71 -6.79
C VAL A 178 -15.15 -0.28 -5.95
N SER A 179 -13.86 -0.42 -6.24
CA SER A 179 -12.98 -1.31 -5.48
C SER A 179 -12.70 -0.82 -4.05
N GLU A 180 -12.88 0.47 -3.75
CA GLU A 180 -12.70 1.05 -2.40
C GLU A 180 -13.93 0.85 -1.49
N ILE A 181 -15.07 0.40 -2.05
CA ILE A 181 -16.31 0.14 -1.28
C ILE A 181 -16.21 -1.18 -0.49
N PHE A 182 -15.33 -2.07 -0.88
CA PHE A 182 -15.07 -3.34 -0.20
C PHE A 182 -14.00 -3.18 0.87
#